data_9b55c1b602e00ecdaa805db5f1c8ed59
#
_entry.id   9b55c1b602e00ecdaa805db5f1c8ed59
#
_cell.length_a   1.000
_cell.length_b   1.000
_cell.length_c   1.000
_cell.angle_alpha   90.00
_cell.angle_beta   90.00
_cell.angle_gamma   90.00
#
_symmetry.space_group_name_H-M   'P 1'
#
loop_
_entity.id
_entity.type
_entity.pdbx_description
1 polymer ?
#
loop_
_entity_poly.entity_id
_entity_poly.type
_entity_poly.pdbx_seq_one_letter_code
_entity_poly.pdbx_strand_id
1 'polypeptide(L)'
;MSQSKFCMNCGNKLEMSDNFCPNCGVKVGKSDDFRLIHDKDFFLKYKIKIENLNREYDVKVTKAVKLINNEFDPSDISYKNFISTINNSNNVFYNNVEVAMDIIDLSDRPSNKIKKELDNKIGTLKMIIDKLEDLIDELIIHIADNSKKEVKNLTKELDDLINSVKDY
;
A
#
# COMPACT_ATOMS: atom_id res chain seq x y z
N MET A 1 -8.20 32.88 21.55
CA MET A 1 -7.36 33.45 20.48
C MET A 1 -8.18 33.38 19.20
N SER A 2 -8.62 34.51 18.67
CA SER A 2 -9.45 34.57 17.46
C SER A 2 -8.61 34.20 16.22
N GLN A 3 -8.90 33.12 15.60
CA GLN A 3 -8.29 32.76 14.29
C GLN A 3 -8.90 33.69 13.23
N SER A 4 -8.10 34.61 12.70
CA SER A 4 -8.50 35.46 11.60
C SER A 4 -8.35 34.72 10.27
N LYS A 5 -9.41 34.71 9.46
CA LYS A 5 -9.40 34.24 8.07
C LYS A 5 -9.06 35.39 7.14
N PHE A 6 -8.42 35.12 6.01
CA PHE A 6 -8.15 36.08 4.96
C PHE A 6 -8.78 35.64 3.65
N CYS A 7 -9.26 36.57 2.86
CA CYS A 7 -9.81 36.28 1.53
C CYS A 7 -8.71 35.81 0.58
N MET A 8 -8.86 34.63 0.01
CA MET A 8 -7.89 34.06 -0.94
C MET A 8 -7.76 34.83 -2.25
N ASN A 9 -8.76 35.69 -2.58
CA ASN A 9 -8.75 36.47 -3.81
C ASN A 9 -8.10 37.87 -3.63
N CYS A 10 -8.32 38.54 -2.49
CA CYS A 10 -7.85 39.89 -2.30
C CYS A 10 -7.08 40.15 -1.00
N GLY A 11 -6.84 39.12 -0.18
CA GLY A 11 -6.10 39.23 1.08
C GLY A 11 -6.83 39.96 2.22
N ASN A 12 -8.09 40.40 2.02
CA ASN A 12 -8.83 41.11 3.05
C ASN A 12 -9.13 40.24 4.26
N LYS A 13 -9.05 40.77 5.46
CA LYS A 13 -9.40 40.07 6.69
C LYS A 13 -10.91 39.77 6.74
N LEU A 14 -11.28 38.55 7.09
CA LEU A 14 -12.66 38.07 7.12
C LEU A 14 -13.06 37.74 8.54
N GLU A 15 -14.35 37.89 8.84
CA GLU A 15 -14.97 37.37 10.05
C GLU A 15 -15.46 35.93 9.83
N MET A 16 -15.64 35.19 10.90
CA MET A 16 -16.08 33.79 10.84
C MET A 16 -17.48 33.61 10.25
N SER A 17 -18.29 34.68 10.32
CA SER A 17 -19.68 34.75 9.84
C SER A 17 -19.79 35.17 8.36
N ASP A 18 -18.70 35.63 7.74
CA ASP A 18 -18.75 36.17 6.39
C ASP A 18 -18.97 35.04 5.37
N ASN A 19 -20.04 35.12 4.60
CA ASN A 19 -20.33 34.25 3.47
C ASN A 19 -19.74 34.81 2.15
N PHE A 20 -19.42 36.10 2.12
CA PHE A 20 -18.82 36.81 0.99
C PHE A 20 -17.76 37.78 1.52
N CYS A 21 -16.69 37.96 0.78
CA CYS A 21 -15.68 38.96 1.13
C CYS A 21 -16.26 40.36 1.02
N PRO A 22 -16.22 41.17 2.10
CA PRO A 22 -16.78 42.55 2.07
C PRO A 22 -15.99 43.48 1.15
N ASN A 23 -14.76 43.14 0.78
CA ASN A 23 -13.91 43.95 -0.07
C ASN A 23 -14.04 43.63 -1.57
N CYS A 24 -14.10 42.34 -1.95
CA CYS A 24 -14.09 41.93 -3.36
C CYS A 24 -15.33 41.15 -3.80
N GLY A 25 -16.29 40.92 -2.90
CA GLY A 25 -17.54 40.20 -3.20
C GLY A 25 -17.42 38.72 -3.48
N VAL A 26 -16.21 38.17 -3.48
CA VAL A 26 -16.01 36.71 -3.72
C VAL A 26 -16.67 35.92 -2.59
N LYS A 27 -17.37 34.87 -2.94
CA LYS A 27 -17.98 33.92 -1.99
C LYS A 27 -16.85 33.28 -1.15
N VAL A 28 -16.93 33.49 0.15
CA VAL A 28 -16.00 32.85 1.09
C VAL A 28 -16.55 31.48 1.38
N GLY A 29 -15.89 30.44 0.86
CA GLY A 29 -16.29 29.06 1.09
C GLY A 29 -16.41 28.80 2.59
N LYS A 30 -17.48 28.14 3.00
CA LYS A 30 -17.57 27.63 4.36
C LYS A 30 -16.36 26.74 4.61
N SER A 31 -15.81 26.77 5.81
CA SER A 31 -14.67 25.91 6.22
C SER A 31 -14.86 24.41 5.89
N ASP A 32 -16.09 24.02 5.63
CA ASP A 32 -16.48 22.63 5.29
C ASP A 32 -16.07 22.25 3.86
N ASP A 33 -16.22 23.11 2.86
CA ASP A 33 -15.82 22.81 1.47
C ASP A 33 -14.30 22.63 1.34
N PHE A 34 -13.51 23.46 2.06
CA PHE A 34 -12.05 23.33 2.04
C PHE A 34 -11.57 22.07 2.76
N ARG A 35 -12.24 21.69 3.86
CA ARG A 35 -11.94 20.44 4.57
C ARG A 35 -12.27 19.23 3.70
N LEU A 36 -13.43 19.21 3.05
CA LEU A 36 -13.87 18.11 2.18
C LEU A 36 -12.90 17.87 1.00
N ILE A 37 -12.33 18.94 0.42
CA ILE A 37 -11.34 18.81 -0.64
C ILE A 37 -10.05 18.20 -0.08
N HIS A 38 -9.57 18.68 1.06
CA HIS A 38 -8.34 18.20 1.69
C HIS A 38 -8.46 16.74 2.17
N ASP A 39 -9.64 16.35 2.66
CA ASP A 39 -9.92 14.99 3.11
C ASP A 39 -9.97 14.01 1.93
N LYS A 40 -10.56 14.41 0.80
CA LYS A 40 -10.55 13.63 -0.45
C LYS A 40 -9.14 13.46 -1.01
N ASP A 41 -8.32 14.51 -1.00
CA ASP A 41 -6.93 14.45 -1.44
C ASP A 41 -6.08 13.53 -0.57
N PHE A 42 -6.35 13.49 0.75
CA PHE A 42 -5.68 12.58 1.66
C PHE A 42 -5.93 11.12 1.28
N PHE A 43 -7.18 10.70 1.17
CA PHE A 43 -7.53 9.32 0.83
C PHE A 43 -7.11 8.93 -0.58
N LEU A 44 -7.25 9.84 -1.54
CA LEU A 44 -6.80 9.62 -2.92
C LEU A 44 -5.30 9.29 -3.00
N LYS A 45 -4.46 9.98 -2.22
CA LYS A 45 -3.02 9.69 -2.15
C LYS A 45 -2.73 8.27 -1.66
N TYR A 46 -3.45 7.81 -0.65
CA TYR A 46 -3.31 6.43 -0.15
C TYR A 46 -3.80 5.41 -1.16
N LYS A 47 -4.94 5.65 -1.80
CA LYS A 47 -5.50 4.79 -2.84
C LYS A 47 -4.51 4.59 -3.99
N ILE A 48 -3.97 5.68 -4.55
CA ILE A 48 -2.96 5.62 -5.62
C ILE A 48 -1.72 4.83 -5.17
N LYS A 49 -1.29 4.99 -3.91
CA LYS A 49 -0.13 4.29 -3.36
C LYS A 49 -0.37 2.79 -3.28
N ILE A 50 -1.55 2.37 -2.80
CA ILE A 50 -1.95 0.97 -2.69
C ILE A 50 -2.08 0.35 -4.09
N GLU A 51 -2.72 1.05 -5.03
CA GLU A 51 -2.85 0.58 -6.42
C GLU A 51 -1.49 0.41 -7.13
N ASN A 52 -0.52 1.26 -6.83
CA ASN A 52 0.84 1.14 -7.35
C ASN A 52 1.54 -0.09 -6.77
N LEU A 53 1.46 -0.31 -5.45
CA LEU A 53 2.03 -1.48 -4.79
C LEU A 53 1.38 -2.77 -5.28
N ASN A 54 0.07 -2.76 -5.52
CA ASN A 54 -0.64 -3.90 -6.08
C ASN A 54 -0.10 -4.28 -7.46
N ARG A 55 0.05 -3.30 -8.35
CA ARG A 55 0.63 -3.54 -9.69
C ARG A 55 2.08 -4.04 -9.63
N GLU A 56 2.88 -3.49 -8.72
CA GLU A 56 4.26 -3.92 -8.52
C GLU A 56 4.32 -5.37 -8.05
N TYR A 57 3.46 -5.74 -7.08
CA TYR A 57 3.36 -7.08 -6.56
C TYR A 57 2.98 -8.09 -7.65
N ASP A 58 1.95 -7.80 -8.46
CA ASP A 58 1.49 -8.67 -9.54
C ASP A 58 2.59 -8.98 -10.55
N VAL A 59 3.39 -7.97 -10.91
CA VAL A 59 4.54 -8.14 -11.81
C VAL A 59 5.59 -9.06 -11.20
N LYS A 60 5.91 -8.90 -9.91
CA LYS A 60 6.90 -9.72 -9.21
C LYS A 60 6.41 -11.17 -9.05
N VAL A 61 5.15 -11.38 -8.65
CA VAL A 61 4.55 -12.73 -8.58
C VAL A 61 4.61 -13.42 -9.93
N THR A 62 4.25 -12.74 -11.01
CA THR A 62 4.31 -13.30 -12.36
C THR A 62 5.74 -13.72 -12.72
N LYS A 63 6.75 -12.89 -12.38
CA LYS A 63 8.17 -13.19 -12.60
C LYS A 63 8.60 -14.41 -11.78
N ALA A 64 8.27 -14.45 -10.49
CA ALA A 64 8.62 -15.55 -9.59
C ALA A 64 8.04 -16.88 -10.09
N VAL A 65 6.73 -16.93 -10.38
CA VAL A 65 6.05 -18.13 -10.87
C VAL A 65 6.66 -18.59 -12.21
N LYS A 66 7.02 -17.67 -13.11
CA LYS A 66 7.68 -18.04 -14.37
C LYS A 66 9.05 -18.68 -14.13
N LEU A 67 9.86 -18.16 -13.22
CA LEU A 67 11.16 -18.74 -12.87
C LEU A 67 10.98 -20.13 -12.27
N ILE A 68 10.06 -20.29 -11.32
CA ILE A 68 9.77 -21.57 -10.67
C ILE A 68 9.32 -22.62 -11.70
N ASN A 69 8.40 -22.28 -12.60
CA ASN A 69 7.89 -23.17 -13.62
C ASN A 69 8.96 -23.60 -14.64
N ASN A 70 9.96 -22.75 -14.88
CA ASN A 70 11.03 -23.08 -15.82
C ASN A 70 12.13 -23.93 -15.21
N GLU A 71 12.35 -23.84 -13.88
CA GLU A 71 13.47 -24.49 -13.21
C GLU A 71 13.10 -25.79 -12.52
N PHE A 72 11.88 -25.90 -12.01
CA PHE A 72 11.47 -27.02 -11.18
C PHE A 72 10.37 -27.86 -11.85
N ASP A 73 10.47 -29.21 -11.73
CA ASP A 73 9.39 -30.10 -12.16
C ASP A 73 8.19 -29.97 -11.20
N PRO A 74 6.95 -29.86 -11.71
CA PRO A 74 5.73 -29.78 -10.87
C PRO A 74 5.54 -30.94 -9.88
N SER A 75 6.19 -32.10 -10.12
CA SER A 75 6.19 -33.23 -9.19
C SER A 75 7.13 -33.03 -8.00
N ASP A 76 8.11 -32.14 -8.12
CA ASP A 76 9.12 -31.88 -7.09
C ASP A 76 8.54 -31.23 -5.84
N ILE A 77 9.11 -31.60 -4.70
CA ILE A 77 8.75 -31.04 -3.41
C ILE A 77 9.08 -29.56 -3.33
N SER A 78 10.21 -29.15 -3.94
CA SER A 78 10.63 -27.75 -4.01
C SER A 78 9.65 -26.89 -4.80
N TYR A 79 9.18 -27.35 -5.97
CA TYR A 79 8.14 -26.67 -6.74
C TYR A 79 6.88 -26.42 -5.89
N LYS A 80 6.38 -27.47 -5.24
CA LYS A 80 5.17 -27.38 -4.40
C LYS A 80 5.33 -26.41 -3.25
N ASN A 81 6.50 -26.40 -2.62
CA ASN A 81 6.81 -25.45 -1.54
C ASN A 81 6.83 -24.01 -2.04
N PHE A 82 7.53 -23.70 -3.13
CA PHE A 82 7.54 -22.37 -3.71
C PHE A 82 6.15 -21.87 -4.08
N ILE A 83 5.37 -22.68 -4.79
CA ILE A 83 4.00 -22.30 -5.18
C ILE A 83 3.10 -22.12 -3.95
N SER A 84 3.25 -22.96 -2.92
CA SER A 84 2.52 -22.80 -1.66
C SER A 84 2.87 -21.48 -0.97
N THR A 85 4.15 -21.15 -0.89
CA THR A 85 4.63 -19.88 -0.29
C THR A 85 4.12 -18.67 -1.07
N ILE A 86 4.17 -18.69 -2.42
CA ILE A 86 3.59 -17.64 -3.25
C ILE A 86 2.09 -17.49 -3.01
N ASN A 87 1.33 -18.59 -2.93
CA ASN A 87 -0.10 -18.53 -2.67
C ASN A 87 -0.42 -17.98 -1.28
N ASN A 88 0.35 -18.33 -0.26
CA ASN A 88 0.23 -17.76 1.07
C ASN A 88 0.52 -16.26 1.06
N SER A 89 1.58 -15.85 0.36
CA SER A 89 1.91 -14.44 0.16
C SER A 89 0.78 -13.67 -0.51
N ASN A 90 0.20 -14.22 -1.58
CA ASN A 90 -0.96 -13.64 -2.27
C ASN A 90 -2.12 -13.38 -1.31
N ASN A 91 -2.49 -14.40 -0.50
CA ASN A 91 -3.60 -14.28 0.43
C ASN A 91 -3.38 -13.14 1.45
N VAL A 92 -2.17 -13.05 2.01
CA VAL A 92 -1.84 -12.01 3.00
C VAL A 92 -1.74 -10.65 2.36
N PHE A 93 -1.13 -10.55 1.18
CA PHE A 93 -0.99 -9.30 0.44
C PHE A 93 -2.35 -8.70 0.10
N TYR A 94 -3.22 -9.48 -0.59
CA TYR A 94 -4.52 -8.98 -1.03
C TYR A 94 -5.47 -8.71 0.13
N ASN A 95 -5.41 -9.48 1.22
CA ASN A 95 -6.18 -9.16 2.44
C ASN A 95 -5.75 -7.79 3.03
N ASN A 96 -4.46 -7.47 3.05
CA ASN A 96 -4.00 -6.15 3.52
C ASN A 96 -4.40 -5.02 2.55
N VAL A 97 -4.43 -5.27 1.24
CA VAL A 97 -4.97 -4.32 0.25
C VAL A 97 -6.46 -4.07 0.51
N GLU A 98 -7.26 -5.13 0.66
CA GLU A 98 -8.70 -5.04 0.92
C GLU A 98 -8.99 -4.24 2.19
N VAL A 99 -8.36 -4.61 3.31
CA VAL A 99 -8.53 -3.89 4.59
C VAL A 99 -8.12 -2.41 4.45
N ALA A 100 -7.03 -2.10 3.75
CA ALA A 100 -6.61 -0.71 3.55
C ALA A 100 -7.61 0.08 2.69
N MET A 101 -8.19 -0.54 1.66
CA MET A 101 -9.23 0.07 0.83
C MET A 101 -10.54 0.26 1.60
N ASP A 102 -10.94 -0.71 2.42
CA ASP A 102 -12.11 -0.60 3.31
C ASP A 102 -11.96 0.55 4.30
N ILE A 103 -10.77 0.73 4.90
CA ILE A 103 -10.49 1.87 5.78
C ILE A 103 -10.70 3.20 5.04
N ILE A 104 -10.27 3.29 3.77
CA ILE A 104 -10.44 4.49 2.93
C ILE A 104 -11.91 4.72 2.62
N ASP A 105 -12.63 3.69 2.19
CA ASP A 105 -14.00 3.80 1.68
C ASP A 105 -15.02 4.01 2.82
N LEU A 106 -14.75 3.47 4.03
CA LEU A 106 -15.62 3.62 5.21
C LEU A 106 -15.32 4.89 6.03
N SER A 107 -14.24 5.61 5.70
CA SER A 107 -13.82 6.76 6.48
C SER A 107 -14.41 8.06 5.93
N ASP A 108 -15.21 8.76 6.72
CA ASP A 108 -15.77 10.08 6.36
C ASP A 108 -14.70 11.18 6.36
N ARG A 109 -13.67 11.05 7.22
CA ARG A 109 -12.58 12.04 7.35
C ARG A 109 -11.28 11.44 7.89
N PRO A 110 -10.13 12.02 7.54
CA PRO A 110 -8.84 11.61 8.07
C PRO A 110 -8.74 11.84 9.59
N SER A 111 -8.11 10.89 10.27
CA SER A 111 -7.68 11.03 11.66
C SER A 111 -6.26 10.51 11.83
N ASN A 112 -5.59 10.87 12.92
CA ASN A 112 -4.24 10.33 13.20
C ASN A 112 -4.25 8.81 13.35
N LYS A 113 -5.35 8.23 13.85
CA LYS A 113 -5.51 6.78 13.98
C LYS A 113 -5.63 6.12 12.60
N ILE A 114 -6.50 6.66 11.72
CA ILE A 114 -6.67 6.18 10.35
C ILE A 114 -5.37 6.29 9.57
N LYS A 115 -4.69 7.44 9.67
CA LYS A 115 -3.38 7.64 9.03
C LYS A 115 -2.38 6.59 9.47
N LYS A 116 -2.23 6.36 10.77
CA LYS A 116 -1.31 5.37 11.32
C LYS A 116 -1.60 3.97 10.80
N GLU A 117 -2.89 3.61 10.74
CA GLU A 117 -3.30 2.29 10.27
C GLU A 117 -3.01 2.11 8.76
N LEU A 118 -3.31 3.11 7.93
CA LEU A 118 -2.98 3.08 6.51
C LEU A 118 -1.45 3.03 6.28
N ASP A 119 -0.66 3.78 7.07
CA ASP A 119 0.79 3.73 7.01
C ASP A 119 1.32 2.35 7.39
N ASN A 120 0.73 1.68 8.40
CA ASN A 120 1.07 0.31 8.79
C ASN A 120 0.76 -0.68 7.66
N LYS A 121 -0.44 -0.61 7.06
CA LYS A 121 -0.82 -1.50 5.94
C LYS A 121 0.12 -1.32 4.75
N ILE A 122 0.43 -0.08 4.37
CA ILE A 122 1.42 0.21 3.31
C ILE A 122 2.81 -0.34 3.66
N GLY A 123 3.23 -0.22 4.92
CA GLY A 123 4.48 -0.80 5.40
C GLY A 123 4.51 -2.31 5.22
N THR A 124 3.43 -3.01 5.61
CA THR A 124 3.29 -4.46 5.43
C THR A 124 3.33 -4.87 3.96
N LEU A 125 2.58 -4.17 3.08
CA LEU A 125 2.59 -4.45 1.64
C LEU A 125 4.00 -4.33 1.04
N LYS A 126 4.75 -3.30 1.42
CA LYS A 126 6.14 -3.11 0.97
C LYS A 126 7.05 -4.24 1.44
N MET A 127 6.98 -4.60 2.73
CA MET A 127 7.79 -5.70 3.27
C MET A 127 7.54 -7.02 2.52
N ILE A 128 6.30 -7.31 2.15
CA ILE A 128 5.97 -8.51 1.36
C ILE A 128 6.58 -8.41 -0.04
N ILE A 129 6.52 -7.25 -0.69
CA ILE A 129 7.13 -7.00 -2.00
C ILE A 129 8.64 -7.17 -1.95
N ASP A 130 9.30 -6.60 -0.94
CA ASP A 130 10.76 -6.66 -0.77
C ASP A 130 11.20 -8.13 -0.57
N LYS A 131 10.47 -8.90 0.25
CA LYS A 131 10.78 -10.32 0.47
C LYS A 131 10.50 -11.21 -0.77
N LEU A 132 9.50 -10.85 -1.56
CA LEU A 132 9.29 -11.53 -2.84
C LEU A 132 10.42 -11.20 -3.85
N GLU A 133 10.98 -10.00 -3.80
CA GLU A 133 12.15 -9.62 -4.60
C GLU A 133 13.40 -10.40 -4.18
N ASP A 134 13.68 -10.50 -2.86
CA ASP A 134 14.76 -11.34 -2.32
C ASP A 134 14.63 -12.79 -2.85
N LEU A 135 13.43 -13.37 -2.80
CA LEU A 135 13.16 -14.71 -3.32
C LEU A 135 13.46 -14.81 -4.83
N ILE A 136 13.06 -13.81 -5.62
CA ILE A 136 13.32 -13.77 -7.06
C ILE A 136 14.82 -13.71 -7.35
N ASP A 137 15.56 -12.88 -6.62
CA ASP A 137 16.99 -12.72 -6.82
C ASP A 137 17.75 -13.99 -6.47
N GLU A 138 17.36 -14.67 -5.39
CA GLU A 138 17.96 -15.95 -5.03
C GLU A 138 17.62 -17.06 -6.03
N LEU A 139 16.40 -17.09 -6.57
CA LEU A 139 16.05 -17.99 -7.67
C LEU A 139 16.93 -17.74 -8.91
N ILE A 140 17.15 -16.48 -9.27
CA ILE A 140 18.01 -16.12 -10.41
C ILE A 140 19.45 -16.58 -10.17
N ILE A 141 19.99 -16.36 -8.97
CA ILE A 141 21.35 -16.79 -8.60
C ILE A 141 21.44 -18.31 -8.67
N HIS A 142 20.44 -19.02 -8.11
CA HIS A 142 20.39 -20.48 -8.15
C HIS A 142 20.40 -21.03 -9.58
N ILE A 143 19.57 -20.45 -10.46
CA ILE A 143 19.49 -20.81 -11.89
C ILE A 143 20.81 -20.53 -12.61
N ALA A 144 21.43 -19.38 -12.35
CA ALA A 144 22.68 -18.97 -12.99
C ALA A 144 23.90 -19.81 -12.58
N ASP A 145 23.92 -20.26 -11.32
CA ASP A 145 25.06 -20.97 -10.73
C ASP A 145 25.04 -22.48 -11.05
N ASN A 146 23.97 -22.99 -11.70
CA ASN A 146 23.79 -24.41 -11.99
C ASN A 146 24.04 -25.31 -10.77
N SER A 147 24.00 -24.73 -9.58
CA SER A 147 24.31 -25.44 -8.33
C SER A 147 23.07 -26.12 -7.80
N LYS A 148 23.15 -27.44 -7.66
CA LYS A 148 22.14 -28.27 -6.94
C LYS A 148 22.18 -27.99 -5.41
N LYS A 149 22.49 -26.76 -4.98
CA LYS A 149 22.39 -26.37 -3.58
C LYS A 149 20.94 -26.39 -3.14
N GLU A 150 20.69 -27.02 -2.01
CA GLU A 150 19.34 -27.15 -1.45
C GLU A 150 18.65 -25.79 -1.29
N VAL A 151 17.57 -25.62 -2.02
CA VAL A 151 16.72 -24.41 -2.06
C VAL A 151 15.87 -24.25 -0.78
N LYS A 152 16.14 -25.06 0.26
CA LYS A 152 15.31 -25.14 1.48
C LYS A 152 15.22 -23.85 2.30
N ASN A 153 16.16 -22.93 2.17
CA ASN A 153 16.15 -21.69 2.94
C ASN A 153 15.37 -20.54 2.24
N LEU A 154 15.14 -20.63 0.93
CA LEU A 154 14.58 -19.55 0.12
C LEU A 154 13.12 -19.19 0.47
N THR A 155 12.32 -20.23 0.75
CA THR A 155 10.92 -20.04 1.10
C THR A 155 10.74 -19.65 2.57
N LYS A 156 11.69 -20.03 3.45
CA LYS A 156 11.53 -19.86 4.88
C LYS A 156 11.39 -18.39 5.30
N GLU A 157 12.22 -17.52 4.76
CA GLU A 157 12.19 -16.09 5.12
C GLU A 157 10.88 -15.41 4.69
N LEU A 158 10.35 -15.77 3.52
CA LEU A 158 9.05 -15.27 3.08
C LEU A 158 7.91 -15.85 3.92
N ASP A 159 7.96 -17.15 4.23
CA ASP A 159 6.97 -17.81 5.09
C ASP A 159 6.99 -17.24 6.52
N ASP A 160 8.17 -16.99 7.09
CA ASP A 160 8.34 -16.39 8.41
C ASP A 160 7.73 -14.96 8.45
N LEU A 161 7.97 -14.16 7.40
CA LEU A 161 7.35 -12.84 7.28
C LEU A 161 5.82 -12.96 7.16
N ILE A 162 5.32 -13.82 6.26
CA ILE A 162 3.88 -14.02 6.05
C ILE A 162 3.21 -14.41 7.36
N ASN A 163 3.83 -15.29 8.15
CA ASN A 163 3.29 -15.69 9.44
C ASN A 163 3.32 -14.55 10.46
N SER A 164 4.36 -13.70 10.44
CA SER A 164 4.45 -12.55 11.35
C SER A 164 3.42 -11.45 11.10
N VAL A 165 2.88 -11.35 9.87
CA VAL A 165 1.89 -10.31 9.49
C VAL A 165 0.44 -10.81 9.45
N LYS A 166 0.21 -12.12 9.65
CA LYS A 166 -1.16 -12.70 9.74
C LYS A 166 -1.90 -12.27 11.01
N ASP A 167 -1.16 -11.92 12.07
CA ASP A 167 -1.72 -11.60 13.38
C ASP A 167 -1.99 -10.08 13.57
N TYR A 168 -1.87 -9.29 12.51
CA TYR A 168 -2.14 -7.85 12.44
C TYR A 168 -3.27 -7.54 11.45
#